data_0e8e81a5ff8c30dfbcecac16b3d50223
#
_entry.id   0e8e81a5ff8c30dfbcecac16b3d50223
#
_cell.length_a   1.000
_cell.length_b   1.000
_cell.length_c   1.000
_cell.angle_alpha   90.00
_cell.angle_beta   90.00
_cell.angle_gamma   90.00
#
_symmetry.space_group_name_H-M   'P 1'
#
loop_
_entity.id
_entity.type
_entity.pdbx_description
1 polymer ?
#
loop_
_entity_poly.entity_id
_entity_poly.type
_entity_poly.pdbx_seq_one_letter_code
_entity_poly.pdbx_strand_id
1 'polypeptide(L)'
;MIDRLDVYLKTHGLIESREMAQTAIKGGSVLVNGKKITKCSYAVKDTDKVELLPSAELKYVSRAGLKLEKAITQFNIDFSGKVMLDIGSSTGGFTDCALQNGAKLVYAVDVGTDCMHPTLKADPRVKLFEQTNVLKAPSELFGKAQIITIDVSFVSITKILTKLKQEQTTALIVALLKPQFEVGKELSAKFKGVIKDVTAHQQVIANYQDFLKANGFALLNFCPSPIKGTEGNTEYLSLLQ
;
A
#
# COMPACT_ATOMS: atom_id res chain seq x y z
N MET A 1 20.26 -26.58 14.55
CA MET A 1 20.34 -26.02 13.18
C MET A 1 20.67 -24.54 13.27
N ILE A 2 21.29 -23.95 12.29
CA ILE A 2 21.56 -22.49 12.27
C ILE A 2 20.80 -21.91 11.09
N ASP A 3 19.82 -21.11 11.37
CA ASP A 3 18.99 -20.47 10.36
C ASP A 3 19.23 -18.96 10.28
N ARG A 4 18.93 -18.36 9.15
CA ARG A 4 18.85 -16.90 9.04
C ARG A 4 17.63 -16.41 9.82
N LEU A 5 17.76 -15.30 10.53
CA LEU A 5 16.70 -14.76 11.37
C LEU A 5 15.40 -14.50 10.59
N ASP A 6 15.49 -14.02 9.33
CA ASP A 6 14.31 -13.80 8.49
C ASP A 6 13.60 -15.10 8.08
N VAL A 7 14.34 -16.19 7.95
CA VAL A 7 13.79 -17.52 7.68
C VAL A 7 13.23 -18.12 8.97
N TYR A 8 13.99 -18.06 10.05
CA TYR A 8 13.61 -18.57 11.38
C TYR A 8 12.25 -18.04 11.82
N LEU A 9 12.05 -16.71 11.76
CA LEU A 9 10.79 -16.07 12.16
C LEU A 9 9.58 -16.63 11.41
N LYS A 10 9.74 -16.90 10.11
CA LYS A 10 8.67 -17.51 9.30
C LYS A 10 8.47 -18.98 9.62
N THR A 11 9.53 -19.77 9.63
CA THR A 11 9.43 -21.24 9.82
C THR A 11 8.92 -21.64 11.19
N HIS A 12 9.15 -20.80 12.21
CA HIS A 12 8.65 -21.02 13.57
C HIS A 12 7.29 -20.34 13.83
N GLY A 13 6.63 -19.81 12.79
CA GLY A 13 5.29 -19.21 12.91
C GLY A 13 5.24 -17.91 13.73
N LEU A 14 6.39 -17.28 13.99
CA LEU A 14 6.46 -16.01 14.71
C LEU A 14 6.01 -14.83 13.82
N ILE A 15 6.25 -14.94 12.52
CA ILE A 15 5.80 -13.97 11.50
C ILE A 15 5.36 -14.76 10.26
N GLU A 16 4.27 -14.34 9.65
CA GLU A 16 3.59 -15.09 8.58
C GLU A 16 4.35 -15.10 7.25
N SER A 17 5.10 -14.02 6.94
CA SER A 17 5.87 -13.95 5.70
C SER A 17 7.32 -13.51 5.93
N ARG A 18 8.21 -13.94 5.03
CA ARG A 18 9.61 -13.53 5.07
C ARG A 18 9.80 -12.02 4.84
N GLU A 19 8.94 -11.41 4.06
CA GLU A 19 8.97 -9.96 3.81
C GLU A 19 8.62 -9.18 5.08
N MET A 20 7.58 -9.59 5.79
CA MET A 20 7.23 -9.02 7.10
C MET A 20 8.36 -9.24 8.11
N ALA A 21 8.98 -10.43 8.12
CA ALA A 21 10.12 -10.72 8.99
C ALA A 21 11.29 -9.75 8.71
N GLN A 22 11.63 -9.53 7.45
CA GLN A 22 12.68 -8.59 7.07
C GLN A 22 12.34 -7.14 7.48
N THR A 23 11.08 -6.77 7.38
CA THR A 23 10.60 -5.44 7.81
C THR A 23 10.72 -5.27 9.32
N ALA A 24 10.24 -6.25 10.10
CA ALA A 24 10.35 -6.27 11.56
C ALA A 24 11.80 -6.22 12.05
N ILE A 25 12.68 -7.01 11.41
CA ILE A 25 14.11 -7.04 11.75
C ILE A 25 14.74 -5.66 11.46
N LYS A 26 14.55 -5.10 10.27
CA LYS A 26 15.11 -3.80 9.88
C LYS A 26 14.56 -2.66 10.74
N GLY A 27 13.28 -2.73 11.14
CA GLY A 27 12.63 -1.81 12.06
C GLY A 27 13.10 -1.95 13.51
N GLY A 28 13.88 -3.01 13.82
CA GLY A 28 14.42 -3.24 15.16
C GLY A 28 13.39 -3.81 16.12
N SER A 29 12.37 -4.49 15.64
CA SER A 29 11.31 -5.11 16.43
C SER A 29 11.61 -6.56 16.81
N VAL A 30 12.83 -7.05 16.56
CA VAL A 30 13.25 -8.41 16.85
C VAL A 30 14.41 -8.41 17.85
N LEU A 31 14.24 -9.15 18.94
CA LEU A 31 15.31 -9.41 19.90
C LEU A 31 15.79 -10.86 19.77
N VAL A 32 17.10 -11.06 19.88
CA VAL A 32 17.70 -12.38 20.06
C VAL A 32 18.53 -12.33 21.33
N ASN A 33 18.18 -13.19 22.30
CA ASN A 33 18.78 -13.19 23.63
C ASN A 33 18.77 -11.80 24.30
N GLY A 34 17.64 -11.07 24.16
CA GLY A 34 17.46 -9.73 24.72
C GLY A 34 18.18 -8.61 23.96
N LYS A 35 18.91 -8.91 22.87
CA LYS A 35 19.60 -7.91 22.05
C LYS A 35 18.83 -7.62 20.77
N LYS A 36 18.63 -6.35 20.45
CA LYS A 36 18.01 -5.90 19.20
C LYS A 36 18.87 -6.27 18.01
N ILE A 37 18.28 -7.00 17.04
CA ILE A 37 18.94 -7.42 15.80
C ILE A 37 18.25 -6.72 14.61
N THR A 38 19.06 -6.07 13.75
CA THR A 38 18.57 -5.38 12.54
C THR A 38 19.06 -6.02 11.24
N LYS A 39 19.87 -7.08 11.35
CA LYS A 39 20.43 -7.80 10.19
C LYS A 39 19.59 -9.04 9.89
N CYS A 40 18.91 -9.08 8.76
CA CYS A 40 18.04 -10.19 8.36
C CYS A 40 18.77 -11.53 8.23
N SER A 41 20.06 -11.50 7.84
CA SER A 41 20.91 -12.70 7.76
C SER A 41 21.62 -13.06 9.05
N TYR A 42 21.19 -12.51 10.21
CA TYR A 42 21.72 -12.92 11.51
C TYR A 42 21.47 -14.42 11.69
N ALA A 43 22.50 -15.14 12.14
CA ALA A 43 22.44 -16.58 12.34
C ALA A 43 21.85 -16.88 13.72
N VAL A 44 20.70 -17.53 13.74
CA VAL A 44 19.97 -17.93 14.96
C VAL A 44 20.21 -19.40 15.20
N LYS A 45 20.53 -19.77 16.44
CA LYS A 45 20.67 -21.15 16.90
C LYS A 45 19.38 -21.61 17.58
N ASP A 46 19.12 -22.91 17.58
CA ASP A 46 17.93 -23.51 18.24
C ASP A 46 17.86 -23.19 19.76
N THR A 47 18.99 -22.83 20.36
CA THR A 47 19.09 -22.44 21.78
C THR A 47 18.84 -20.95 22.01
N ASP A 48 18.74 -20.15 20.98
CA ASP A 48 18.55 -18.71 21.12
C ASP A 48 17.07 -18.38 21.43
N LYS A 49 16.86 -17.44 22.37
CA LYS A 49 15.53 -16.90 22.65
C LYS A 49 15.25 -15.76 21.67
N VAL A 50 14.27 -15.97 20.76
CA VAL A 50 13.83 -14.96 19.81
C VAL A 50 12.50 -14.37 20.27
N GLU A 51 12.44 -13.03 20.36
CA GLU A 51 11.29 -12.29 20.85
C GLU A 51 10.90 -11.20 19.85
N LEU A 52 9.59 -11.01 19.63
CA LEU A 52 9.04 -9.92 18.85
C LEU A 52 8.56 -8.81 19.77
N LEU A 53 8.99 -7.59 19.50
CA LEU A 53 8.44 -6.40 20.14
C LEU A 53 7.22 -5.91 19.34
N PRO A 54 6.18 -5.38 20.02
CA PRO A 54 5.11 -4.66 19.35
C PRO A 54 5.69 -3.55 18.48
N SER A 55 5.28 -3.49 17.21
CA SER A 55 5.74 -2.46 16.29
C SER A 55 4.67 -2.07 15.29
N ALA A 56 4.74 -0.83 14.82
CA ALA A 56 3.81 -0.33 13.82
C ALA A 56 3.90 -1.13 12.50
N GLU A 57 5.10 -1.64 12.17
CA GLU A 57 5.34 -2.42 10.95
C GLU A 57 4.59 -3.76 10.92
N LEU A 58 4.22 -4.30 12.10
CA LEU A 58 3.49 -5.55 12.25
C LEU A 58 1.98 -5.34 12.46
N LYS A 59 1.51 -4.10 12.43
CA LYS A 59 0.10 -3.77 12.67
C LYS A 59 -0.83 -4.29 11.58
N TYR A 60 -0.36 -4.33 10.34
CA TYR A 60 -1.12 -4.73 9.15
C TYR A 60 -0.42 -5.89 8.44
N VAL A 61 -1.18 -6.62 7.61
CA VAL A 61 -0.66 -7.73 6.79
C VAL A 61 0.49 -7.31 5.85
N SER A 62 0.63 -6.02 5.59
CA SER A 62 1.80 -5.44 4.93
C SER A 62 2.00 -3.99 5.37
N ARG A 63 3.23 -3.48 5.21
CA ARG A 63 3.58 -2.09 5.52
C ARG A 63 2.77 -1.04 4.72
N ALA A 64 2.13 -1.44 3.62
CA ALA A 64 1.26 -0.55 2.85
C ALA A 64 0.11 0.00 3.71
N GLY A 65 -0.39 -0.78 4.68
CA GLY A 65 -1.42 -0.32 5.62
C GLY A 65 -1.07 0.96 6.37
N LEU A 66 0.22 1.18 6.67
CA LEU A 66 0.70 2.42 7.32
C LEU A 66 0.48 3.65 6.43
N LYS A 67 0.50 3.50 5.11
CA LYS A 67 0.22 4.60 4.18
C LYS A 67 -1.24 5.04 4.29
N LEU A 68 -2.17 4.07 4.26
CA LEU A 68 -3.59 4.38 4.42
C LEU A 68 -3.91 4.91 5.81
N GLU A 69 -3.30 4.36 6.86
CA GLU A 69 -3.43 4.87 8.23
C GLU A 69 -3.02 6.34 8.33
N LYS A 70 -1.91 6.72 7.67
CA LYS A 70 -1.49 8.12 7.59
C LYS A 70 -2.53 8.98 6.88
N ALA A 71 -3.11 8.51 5.77
CA ALA A 71 -4.16 9.24 5.07
C ALA A 71 -5.41 9.40 5.95
N ILE A 72 -5.87 8.33 6.61
CA ILE A 72 -7.01 8.35 7.54
C ILE A 72 -6.81 9.44 8.61
N THR A 73 -5.66 9.40 9.29
CA THR A 73 -5.36 10.31 10.39
C THR A 73 -5.15 11.74 9.90
N GLN A 74 -4.35 11.93 8.85
CA GLN A 74 -3.97 13.25 8.36
C GLN A 74 -5.12 13.99 7.67
N PHE A 75 -5.98 13.24 6.98
CA PHE A 75 -7.09 13.80 6.19
C PHE A 75 -8.44 13.65 6.87
N ASN A 76 -8.45 13.08 8.09
CA ASN A 76 -9.65 12.85 8.90
C ASN A 76 -10.74 12.10 8.13
N ILE A 77 -10.40 10.93 7.57
CA ILE A 77 -11.31 10.11 6.78
C ILE A 77 -12.01 9.09 7.68
N ASP A 78 -13.33 9.04 7.63
CA ASP A 78 -14.13 8.04 8.35
C ASP A 78 -14.44 6.84 7.45
N PHE A 79 -13.92 5.67 7.83
CA PHE A 79 -14.18 4.38 7.18
C PHE A 79 -15.33 3.60 7.81
N SER A 80 -15.85 4.06 8.96
CA SER A 80 -16.86 3.34 9.72
C SER A 80 -18.14 3.11 8.91
N GLY A 81 -18.49 1.83 8.73
CA GLY A 81 -19.66 1.42 7.96
C GLY A 81 -19.57 1.67 6.44
N LYS A 82 -18.45 2.14 5.92
CA LYS A 82 -18.28 2.45 4.50
C LYS A 82 -17.96 1.22 3.66
N VAL A 83 -18.33 1.31 2.38
CA VAL A 83 -17.90 0.38 1.34
C VAL A 83 -16.69 0.97 0.62
N MET A 84 -15.62 0.20 0.56
CA MET A 84 -14.37 0.60 -0.11
C MET A 84 -14.12 -0.21 -1.37
N LEU A 85 -13.57 0.44 -2.40
CA LEU A 85 -12.92 -0.20 -3.54
C LEU A 85 -11.41 0.01 -3.41
N ASP A 86 -10.65 -1.08 -3.26
CA ASP A 86 -9.20 -1.08 -3.13
C ASP A 86 -8.56 -1.47 -4.46
N ILE A 87 -8.03 -0.49 -5.19
CA ILE A 87 -7.42 -0.67 -6.51
C ILE A 87 -5.92 -0.86 -6.35
N GLY A 88 -5.43 -2.06 -6.71
CA GLY A 88 -4.06 -2.51 -6.48
C GLY A 88 -3.90 -3.08 -5.08
N SER A 89 -4.82 -3.96 -4.68
CA SER A 89 -4.90 -4.49 -3.31
C SER A 89 -3.68 -5.33 -2.90
N SER A 90 -3.00 -6.00 -3.83
CA SER A 90 -1.80 -6.79 -3.58
C SER A 90 -1.97 -7.72 -2.36
N THR A 91 -1.06 -7.66 -1.38
CA THR A 91 -1.13 -8.43 -0.13
C THR A 91 -2.32 -8.03 0.77
N GLY A 92 -2.97 -6.89 0.51
CA GLY A 92 -4.14 -6.44 1.27
C GLY A 92 -3.83 -5.41 2.38
N GLY A 93 -2.71 -4.72 2.33
CA GLY A 93 -2.36 -3.76 3.38
C GLY A 93 -3.38 -2.62 3.54
N PHE A 94 -3.88 -2.05 2.44
CA PHE A 94 -4.94 -1.04 2.49
C PHE A 94 -6.28 -1.65 2.91
N THR A 95 -6.62 -2.81 2.37
CA THR A 95 -7.81 -3.59 2.75
C THR A 95 -7.85 -3.85 4.26
N ASP A 96 -6.76 -4.37 4.84
CA ASP A 96 -6.64 -4.65 6.27
C ASP A 96 -6.79 -3.38 7.12
N CYS A 97 -6.07 -2.32 6.74
CA CYS A 97 -6.19 -1.03 7.41
C CYS A 97 -7.63 -0.49 7.40
N ALA A 98 -8.32 -0.57 6.26
CA ALA A 98 -9.71 -0.12 6.16
C ALA A 98 -10.65 -0.96 7.03
N LEU A 99 -10.51 -2.28 7.05
CA LEU A 99 -11.31 -3.19 7.88
C LEU A 99 -11.09 -2.94 9.38
N GLN A 100 -9.85 -2.70 9.81
CA GLN A 100 -9.52 -2.34 11.19
C GLN A 100 -10.09 -0.97 11.59
N ASN A 101 -10.28 -0.05 10.62
CA ASN A 101 -10.94 1.25 10.82
C ASN A 101 -12.46 1.20 10.55
N GLY A 102 -13.08 0.03 10.54
CA GLY A 102 -14.53 -0.13 10.54
C GLY A 102 -15.18 -0.18 9.16
N ALA A 103 -14.44 -0.37 8.07
CA ALA A 103 -15.05 -0.58 6.76
C ALA A 103 -15.99 -1.79 6.78
N LYS A 104 -17.20 -1.60 6.23
CA LYS A 104 -18.25 -2.63 6.20
C LYS A 104 -17.96 -3.70 5.15
N LEU A 105 -17.39 -3.30 4.02
CA LEU A 105 -17.14 -4.15 2.88
C LEU A 105 -16.00 -3.57 2.05
N VAL A 106 -15.12 -4.43 1.57
CA VAL A 106 -14.02 -4.05 0.67
C VAL A 106 -14.10 -4.88 -0.61
N TYR A 107 -14.20 -4.20 -1.74
CA TYR A 107 -13.96 -4.77 -3.07
C TYR A 107 -12.48 -4.60 -3.37
N ALA A 108 -11.70 -5.67 -3.24
CA ALA A 108 -10.25 -5.66 -3.46
C ALA A 108 -9.94 -6.12 -4.89
N VAL A 109 -9.30 -5.27 -5.68
CA VAL A 109 -9.02 -5.52 -7.11
C VAL A 109 -7.53 -5.51 -7.36
N ASP A 110 -7.01 -6.57 -7.97
CA ASP A 110 -5.61 -6.66 -8.38
C ASP A 110 -5.45 -7.41 -9.70
N VAL A 111 -4.42 -7.06 -10.47
CA VAL A 111 -4.03 -7.78 -11.69
C VAL A 111 -3.25 -9.06 -11.37
N GLY A 112 -2.66 -9.15 -10.20
CA GLY A 112 -1.92 -10.30 -9.70
C GLY A 112 -2.82 -11.46 -9.33
N THR A 113 -2.18 -12.58 -9.00
CA THR A 113 -2.84 -13.82 -8.58
C THR A 113 -2.21 -14.28 -7.28
N ASP A 114 -3.06 -14.74 -6.36
CA ASP A 114 -2.67 -15.34 -5.09
C ASP A 114 -1.77 -14.44 -4.21
N CYS A 115 -1.96 -13.12 -4.35
CA CYS A 115 -1.19 -12.12 -3.61
C CYS A 115 -1.81 -11.79 -2.25
N MET A 116 -3.14 -11.81 -2.15
CA MET A 116 -3.88 -11.42 -0.95
C MET A 116 -3.58 -12.34 0.23
N HIS A 117 -3.36 -11.75 1.39
CA HIS A 117 -3.11 -12.48 2.64
C HIS A 117 -4.26 -13.46 2.97
N PRO A 118 -3.97 -14.70 3.42
CA PRO A 118 -5.01 -15.72 3.65
C PRO A 118 -6.12 -15.30 4.61
N THR A 119 -5.80 -14.56 5.68
CA THR A 119 -6.80 -14.08 6.64
C THR A 119 -7.80 -13.12 6.00
N LEU A 120 -7.34 -12.27 5.06
CA LEU A 120 -8.21 -11.35 4.33
C LEU A 120 -9.02 -12.06 3.26
N LYS A 121 -8.46 -13.10 2.60
CA LYS A 121 -9.23 -13.95 1.68
C LYS A 121 -10.39 -14.66 2.39
N ALA A 122 -10.21 -15.02 3.65
CA ALA A 122 -11.24 -15.68 4.46
C ALA A 122 -12.23 -14.70 5.12
N ASP A 123 -11.96 -13.39 5.15
CA ASP A 123 -12.84 -12.41 5.78
C ASP A 123 -14.10 -12.18 4.90
N PRO A 124 -15.32 -12.44 5.42
CA PRO A 124 -16.56 -12.27 4.64
C PRO A 124 -16.81 -10.84 4.16
N ARG A 125 -16.14 -9.85 4.76
CA ARG A 125 -16.19 -8.44 4.36
C ARG A 125 -15.30 -8.12 3.17
N VAL A 126 -14.50 -9.07 2.67
CA VAL A 126 -13.63 -8.89 1.50
C VAL A 126 -14.24 -9.60 0.29
N LYS A 127 -14.38 -8.87 -0.80
CA LYS A 127 -14.72 -9.40 -2.12
C LYS A 127 -13.52 -9.22 -3.03
N LEU A 128 -12.77 -10.29 -3.22
CA LEU A 128 -11.51 -10.28 -3.96
C LEU A 128 -11.73 -10.53 -5.45
N PHE A 129 -11.12 -9.68 -6.28
CA PHE A 129 -11.10 -9.75 -7.74
C PHE A 129 -9.64 -9.79 -8.21
N GLU A 130 -9.06 -10.96 -8.22
CA GLU A 130 -7.72 -11.20 -8.78
C GLU A 130 -7.77 -11.27 -10.32
N GLN A 131 -6.60 -11.18 -10.98
CA GLN A 131 -6.47 -11.16 -12.45
C GLN A 131 -7.37 -10.12 -13.11
N THR A 132 -7.69 -9.05 -12.38
CA THR A 132 -8.65 -8.06 -12.83
C THR A 132 -7.97 -6.71 -13.10
N ASN A 133 -7.93 -6.33 -14.37
CA ASN A 133 -7.50 -4.99 -14.75
C ASN A 133 -8.64 -4.00 -14.50
N VAL A 134 -8.46 -3.11 -13.54
CA VAL A 134 -9.47 -2.11 -13.16
C VAL A 134 -9.95 -1.24 -14.33
N LEU A 135 -9.09 -0.97 -15.31
CA LEU A 135 -9.46 -0.20 -16.51
C LEU A 135 -10.50 -0.92 -17.39
N LYS A 136 -10.65 -2.24 -17.22
CA LYS A 136 -11.61 -3.11 -17.94
C LYS A 136 -12.69 -3.67 -17.00
N ALA A 137 -12.67 -3.29 -15.73
CA ALA A 137 -13.62 -3.79 -14.75
C ALA A 137 -15.05 -3.27 -15.04
N PRO A 138 -16.09 -4.05 -14.68
CA PRO A 138 -17.48 -3.65 -14.91
C PRO A 138 -17.87 -2.44 -14.05
N SER A 139 -18.77 -1.61 -14.58
CA SER A 139 -19.19 -0.33 -13.95
C SER A 139 -19.84 -0.51 -12.58
N GLU A 140 -20.49 -1.65 -12.34
CA GLU A 140 -21.17 -1.97 -11.08
C GLU A 140 -20.19 -2.01 -9.87
N LEU A 141 -18.90 -2.21 -10.14
CA LEU A 141 -17.88 -2.24 -9.11
C LEU A 141 -17.63 -0.85 -8.53
N PHE A 142 -17.68 0.18 -9.38
CA PHE A 142 -17.38 1.57 -9.00
C PHE A 142 -18.56 2.25 -8.30
N GLY A 143 -19.79 1.97 -8.71
CA GLY A 143 -21.00 2.61 -8.21
C GLY A 143 -21.37 2.24 -6.76
N LYS A 144 -20.74 1.20 -6.18
CA LYS A 144 -21.01 0.74 -4.80
C LYS A 144 -20.06 1.38 -3.77
N ALA A 145 -18.92 1.88 -4.19
CA ALA A 145 -17.90 2.39 -3.29
C ALA A 145 -18.22 3.81 -2.82
N GLN A 146 -18.03 4.05 -1.53
CA GLN A 146 -18.07 5.38 -0.92
C GLN A 146 -16.65 5.94 -0.75
N ILE A 147 -15.66 5.05 -0.66
CA ILE A 147 -14.24 5.38 -0.63
C ILE A 147 -13.55 4.50 -1.66
N ILE A 148 -12.64 5.08 -2.44
CA ILE A 148 -11.77 4.38 -3.38
C ILE A 148 -10.34 4.62 -2.96
N THR A 149 -9.56 3.55 -2.83
CA THR A 149 -8.11 3.63 -2.60
C THR A 149 -7.36 3.20 -3.86
N ILE A 150 -6.23 3.84 -4.16
CA ILE A 150 -5.41 3.55 -5.33
C ILE A 150 -3.94 3.43 -4.91
N ASP A 151 -3.41 2.19 -4.91
CA ASP A 151 -1.98 1.89 -4.71
C ASP A 151 -1.47 0.96 -5.83
N VAL A 152 -1.44 1.45 -7.05
CA VAL A 152 -1.01 0.68 -8.24
C VAL A 152 0.47 0.91 -8.57
N SER A 153 1.07 -0.07 -9.26
CA SER A 153 2.44 -0.01 -9.77
C SER A 153 2.47 -0.22 -11.29
N PHE A 154 3.47 0.37 -11.95
CA PHE A 154 3.71 0.22 -13.40
C PHE A 154 2.62 0.81 -14.31
N VAL A 155 1.69 1.57 -13.76
CA VAL A 155 0.66 2.30 -14.49
C VAL A 155 0.54 3.70 -13.91
N SER A 156 0.36 4.71 -14.77
CA SER A 156 0.11 6.08 -14.32
C SER A 156 -1.25 6.16 -13.60
N ILE A 157 -1.27 6.83 -12.46
CA ILE A 157 -2.48 7.07 -11.67
C ILE A 157 -3.54 7.84 -12.47
N THR A 158 -3.11 8.70 -13.40
CA THR A 158 -4.01 9.49 -14.25
C THR A 158 -4.93 8.62 -15.10
N LYS A 159 -4.47 7.44 -15.54
CA LYS A 159 -5.31 6.47 -16.29
C LYS A 159 -6.44 5.93 -15.43
N ILE A 160 -6.13 5.61 -14.15
CA ILE A 160 -7.14 5.14 -13.20
C ILE A 160 -8.16 6.24 -12.90
N LEU A 161 -7.68 7.46 -12.65
CA LEU A 161 -8.55 8.62 -12.42
C LEU A 161 -9.44 8.93 -13.63
N THR A 162 -8.90 8.82 -14.85
CA THR A 162 -9.71 8.95 -16.07
C THR A 162 -10.83 7.91 -16.13
N LYS A 163 -10.55 6.66 -15.78
CA LYS A 163 -11.57 5.61 -15.68
C LYS A 163 -12.61 5.96 -14.62
N LEU A 164 -12.21 6.39 -13.42
CA LEU A 164 -13.15 6.78 -12.36
C LEU A 164 -14.05 7.94 -12.77
N LYS A 165 -13.52 8.91 -13.53
CA LYS A 165 -14.32 10.00 -14.11
C LYS A 165 -15.35 9.48 -15.10
N GLN A 166 -14.98 8.55 -15.97
CA GLN A 166 -15.91 7.92 -16.93
C GLN A 166 -17.03 7.15 -16.21
N GLU A 167 -16.73 6.53 -15.07
CA GLU A 167 -17.69 5.83 -14.24
C GLU A 167 -18.55 6.77 -13.37
N GLN A 168 -18.32 8.10 -13.46
CA GLN A 168 -19.07 9.13 -12.73
C GLN A 168 -19.13 8.87 -11.21
N THR A 169 -18.04 8.34 -10.64
CA THR A 169 -18.00 8.05 -9.20
C THR A 169 -18.06 9.35 -8.38
N THR A 170 -18.82 9.31 -7.29
CA THR A 170 -18.89 10.36 -6.27
C THR A 170 -18.13 9.99 -5.01
N ALA A 171 -17.40 8.86 -5.04
CA ALA A 171 -16.63 8.38 -3.91
C ALA A 171 -15.48 9.33 -3.55
N LEU A 172 -15.14 9.35 -2.28
CA LEU A 172 -13.91 9.97 -1.82
C LEU A 172 -12.72 9.11 -2.26
N ILE A 173 -11.69 9.69 -2.86
CA ILE A 173 -10.57 8.95 -3.44
C ILE A 173 -9.30 9.23 -2.64
N VAL A 174 -8.67 8.16 -2.12
CA VAL A 174 -7.32 8.21 -1.53
C VAL A 174 -6.35 7.61 -2.53
N ALA A 175 -5.49 8.41 -3.12
CA ALA A 175 -4.61 7.98 -4.18
C ALA A 175 -3.13 8.14 -3.81
N LEU A 176 -2.32 7.11 -4.08
CA LEU A 176 -0.88 7.13 -3.87
C LEU A 176 -0.17 7.50 -5.17
N LEU A 177 0.27 8.75 -5.26
CA LEU A 177 1.09 9.24 -6.37
C LEU A 177 2.52 8.70 -6.23
N LYS A 178 2.98 7.97 -7.23
CA LYS A 178 4.31 7.36 -7.29
C LYS A 178 5.12 8.00 -8.42
N PRO A 179 6.01 8.96 -8.13
CA PRO A 179 6.73 9.71 -9.14
C PRO A 179 7.43 8.83 -10.18
N GLN A 180 7.98 7.69 -9.77
CA GLN A 180 8.67 6.76 -10.66
C GLN A 180 7.79 6.18 -11.78
N PHE A 181 6.47 6.20 -11.64
CA PHE A 181 5.54 5.74 -12.67
C PHE A 181 4.87 6.89 -13.46
N GLU A 182 5.16 8.15 -13.09
CA GLU A 182 4.59 9.36 -13.69
C GLU A 182 5.57 10.15 -14.56
N VAL A 183 6.87 9.99 -14.35
CA VAL A 183 7.92 10.76 -15.09
C VAL A 183 8.09 10.39 -16.56
N GLY A 184 7.38 9.36 -17.06
CA GLY A 184 7.58 8.82 -18.39
C GLY A 184 8.81 7.90 -18.50
N LYS A 185 8.84 7.14 -19.61
CA LYS A 185 9.83 6.06 -19.79
C LYS A 185 11.28 6.55 -19.85
N GLU A 186 11.54 7.68 -20.51
CA GLU A 186 12.89 8.22 -20.70
C GLU A 186 13.52 8.68 -19.39
N LEU A 187 12.79 9.45 -18.58
CA LEU A 187 13.25 9.88 -17.27
C LEU A 187 13.34 8.73 -16.27
N SER A 188 12.39 7.80 -16.31
CA SER A 188 12.44 6.60 -15.48
C SER A 188 13.70 5.77 -15.71
N ALA A 189 14.10 5.59 -16.98
CA ALA A 189 15.35 4.90 -17.35
C ALA A 189 16.58 5.64 -16.83
N LYS A 190 16.62 6.99 -16.95
CA LYS A 190 17.71 7.84 -16.46
C LYS A 190 17.93 7.68 -14.95
N PHE A 191 16.86 7.55 -14.18
CA PHE A 191 16.91 7.43 -12.72
C PHE A 191 17.08 5.99 -12.21
N LYS A 192 17.19 5.00 -13.08
CA LYS A 192 17.27 3.56 -12.71
C LYS A 192 16.21 3.14 -11.68
N GLY A 193 14.99 3.66 -11.86
CA GLY A 193 13.84 3.34 -11.00
C GLY A 193 13.73 4.13 -9.69
N VAL A 194 14.77 4.87 -9.27
CA VAL A 194 14.70 5.66 -8.02
C VAL A 194 14.93 7.14 -8.31
N ILE A 195 13.90 7.94 -8.17
CA ILE A 195 13.94 9.39 -8.38
C ILE A 195 14.40 10.08 -7.09
N LYS A 196 15.59 10.67 -7.12
CA LYS A 196 16.15 11.47 -6.02
C LYS A 196 16.13 12.96 -6.31
N ASP A 197 15.88 13.34 -7.56
CA ASP A 197 15.89 14.72 -8.04
C ASP A 197 14.62 15.44 -7.56
N VAL A 198 14.83 16.49 -6.77
CA VAL A 198 13.74 17.31 -6.21
C VAL A 198 12.94 17.99 -7.32
N THR A 199 13.61 18.46 -8.38
CA THR A 199 12.96 19.12 -9.51
C THR A 199 12.03 18.16 -10.25
N ALA A 200 12.48 16.91 -10.45
CA ALA A 200 11.64 15.88 -11.05
C ALA A 200 10.40 15.56 -10.20
N HIS A 201 10.52 15.52 -8.87
CA HIS A 201 9.38 15.38 -7.97
C HIS A 201 8.40 16.56 -8.10
N GLN A 202 8.92 17.80 -8.08
CA GLN A 202 8.10 19.00 -8.23
C GLN A 202 7.33 19.00 -9.55
N GLN A 203 8.00 18.63 -10.64
CA GLN A 203 7.36 18.56 -11.97
C GLN A 203 6.24 17.51 -12.01
N VAL A 204 6.47 16.31 -11.42
CA VAL A 204 5.43 15.27 -11.34
C VAL A 204 4.24 15.76 -10.53
N ILE A 205 4.46 16.40 -9.39
CA ILE A 205 3.39 16.93 -8.55
C ILE A 205 2.61 18.02 -9.32
N ALA A 206 3.30 18.94 -10.00
CA ALA A 206 2.65 19.99 -10.79
C ALA A 206 1.79 19.38 -11.93
N ASN A 207 2.36 18.45 -12.70
CA ASN A 207 1.62 17.76 -13.77
C ASN A 207 0.39 17.02 -13.24
N TYR A 208 0.50 16.39 -12.06
CA TYR A 208 -0.61 15.71 -11.42
C TYR A 208 -1.72 16.70 -11.02
N GLN A 209 -1.36 17.82 -10.40
CA GLN A 209 -2.32 18.87 -10.02
C GLN A 209 -3.02 19.48 -11.23
N ASP A 210 -2.28 19.75 -12.31
CA ASP A 210 -2.84 20.24 -13.58
C ASP A 210 -3.81 19.23 -14.19
N PHE A 211 -3.45 17.94 -14.18
CA PHE A 211 -4.34 16.87 -14.62
C PHE A 211 -5.64 16.86 -13.80
N LEU A 212 -5.55 16.91 -12.47
CA LEU A 212 -6.72 16.91 -11.59
C LEU A 212 -7.65 18.09 -11.93
N LYS A 213 -7.10 19.29 -12.02
CA LYS A 213 -7.85 20.50 -12.36
C LYS A 213 -8.53 20.40 -13.75
N ALA A 214 -7.78 19.95 -14.75
CA ALA A 214 -8.30 19.79 -16.12
C ALA A 214 -9.41 18.73 -16.23
N ASN A 215 -9.44 17.78 -15.31
CA ASN A 215 -10.43 16.70 -15.30
C ASN A 215 -11.55 16.89 -14.26
N GLY A 216 -11.56 17.99 -13.52
CA GLY A 216 -12.62 18.34 -12.58
C GLY A 216 -12.54 17.60 -11.25
N PHE A 217 -11.36 17.06 -10.86
CA PHE A 217 -11.12 16.53 -9.52
C PHE A 217 -10.72 17.66 -8.58
N ALA A 218 -11.37 17.72 -7.41
CA ALA A 218 -10.95 18.59 -6.33
C ALA A 218 -9.85 17.90 -5.51
N LEU A 219 -8.65 18.49 -5.44
CA LEU A 219 -7.59 18.07 -4.54
C LEU A 219 -7.86 18.65 -3.14
N LEU A 220 -8.40 17.83 -2.24
CA LEU A 220 -8.77 18.25 -0.88
C LEU A 220 -7.56 18.29 0.06
N ASN A 221 -6.66 17.31 -0.07
CA ASN A 221 -5.46 17.20 0.76
C ASN A 221 -4.33 16.50 0.01
N PHE A 222 -3.07 16.79 0.41
CA PHE A 222 -1.88 16.21 -0.16
C PHE A 222 -0.74 16.17 0.87
N CYS A 223 -0.08 15.03 1.03
CA CYS A 223 1.08 14.91 1.91
C CYS A 223 2.03 13.80 1.46
N PRO A 224 3.31 13.82 1.89
CA PRO A 224 4.20 12.68 1.66
C PRO A 224 3.74 11.44 2.42
N SER A 225 3.96 10.27 1.82
CA SER A 225 3.77 8.96 2.46
C SER A 225 4.69 8.83 3.69
N PRO A 226 4.23 8.18 4.78
CA PRO A 226 5.05 7.98 5.99
C PRO A 226 6.20 7.00 5.75
N ILE A 227 6.12 6.19 4.72
CA ILE A 227 7.13 5.21 4.33
C ILE A 227 7.46 5.35 2.86
N LYS A 228 8.70 5.01 2.52
CA LYS A 228 9.15 4.96 1.13
C LYS A 228 8.64 3.70 0.42
N GLY A 229 8.51 3.78 -0.90
CA GLY A 229 8.27 2.63 -1.76
C GLY A 229 9.37 1.57 -1.62
N THR A 230 9.13 0.37 -2.16
CA THR A 230 10.00 -0.81 -2.00
C THR A 230 11.46 -0.54 -2.42
N GLU A 231 11.67 0.25 -3.46
CA GLU A 231 12.99 0.62 -3.96
C GLU A 231 13.56 1.91 -3.35
N GLY A 232 12.82 2.53 -2.42
CA GLY A 232 13.24 3.73 -1.70
C GLY A 232 12.71 5.05 -2.26
N ASN A 233 11.80 5.02 -3.23
CA ASN A 233 11.14 6.22 -3.76
C ASN A 233 10.28 6.91 -2.70
N THR A 234 10.29 8.23 -2.70
CA THR A 234 9.29 9.02 -1.98
C THR A 234 7.99 9.00 -2.77
N GLU A 235 6.90 8.69 -2.09
CA GLU A 235 5.54 8.63 -2.62
C GLU A 235 4.65 9.65 -1.90
N TYR A 236 3.52 10.00 -2.49
CA TYR A 236 2.65 11.02 -1.94
C TYR A 236 1.20 10.53 -1.87
N LEU A 237 0.53 10.87 -0.77
CA LEU A 237 -0.89 10.62 -0.57
C LEU A 237 -1.68 11.84 -0.99
N SER A 238 -2.75 11.63 -1.75
CA SER A 238 -3.72 12.67 -2.12
C SER A 238 -5.13 12.23 -1.75
N LEU A 239 -5.94 13.19 -1.30
CA LEU A 239 -7.37 13.05 -1.08
C LEU A 239 -8.09 13.85 -2.15
N LEU A 240 -8.97 13.19 -2.91
CA LEU A 240 -9.68 13.77 -4.05
C LEU A 240 -11.20 13.56 -3.91
N GLN A 241 -11.92 14.46 -4.56
CA GLN A 241 -13.37 14.35 -4.78
C GLN A 241 -13.72 14.77 -6.20
#